data_173f362b5c9ba3dbaacc0d24f5da6f1c
#
_entry.id   173f362b5c9ba3dbaacc0d24f5da6f1c
#
_cell.length_a   1.000
_cell.length_b   1.000
_cell.length_c   1.000
_cell.angle_alpha   90.00
_cell.angle_beta   90.00
_cell.angle_gamma   90.00
#
_symmetry.space_group_name_H-M   'P 1'
#
loop_
_entity.id
_entity.type
_entity.pdbx_description
1 polymer ?
#
loop_
_entity_poly.entity_id
_entity_poly.type
_entity_poly.pdbx_seq_one_letter_code
_entity_poly.pdbx_strand_id
1 'polypeptide(L)'
;LIRSVYFRRIRYCFSVSQFKALEEEAIEQFGEGAFNKPECMMKVIERDHPESYRELQNDFNAFRFRLVINQLHKRDNAVLGLHICRIIEKHMGLGIEFTGNVSYDDHVHDAICQQVSFLDRYPYTKTAGELRAVGRQIFQPAGRQLMLQYV
;
A
#
# COMPACT_ATOMS: atom_id res chain seq x y z
N LEU A 1 3.99 6.95 3.99
CA LEU A 1 2.69 7.24 3.37
C LEU A 1 1.56 6.42 4.00
N ILE A 2 1.59 5.08 3.94
CA ILE A 2 0.53 4.18 4.44
C ILE A 2 0.27 4.44 5.94
N ARG A 3 1.32 4.46 6.77
CA ARG A 3 1.22 4.79 8.19
C ARG A 3 0.50 6.12 8.44
N SER A 4 0.78 7.15 7.65
CA SER A 4 0.16 8.47 7.79
C SER A 4 -1.35 8.43 7.50
N VAL A 5 -1.80 7.59 6.56
CA VAL A 5 -3.23 7.41 6.27
C VAL A 5 -3.95 6.79 7.47
N TYR A 6 -3.34 5.76 8.09
CA TYR A 6 -3.88 5.12 9.29
C TYR A 6 -4.03 6.09 10.46
N PHE A 7 -2.96 6.75 10.85
CA PHE A 7 -3.00 7.70 11.96
C PHE A 7 -3.96 8.85 11.71
N ARG A 8 -4.05 9.33 10.46
CA ARG A 8 -5.02 10.36 10.11
C ARG A 8 -6.45 9.86 10.31
N ARG A 9 -6.75 8.61 9.92
CA ARG A 9 -8.08 8.04 10.08
C ARG A 9 -8.42 7.78 11.54
N ILE A 10 -7.52 7.19 12.33
CA ILE A 10 -7.69 7.02 13.77
C ILE A 10 -7.93 8.39 14.43
N ARG A 11 -7.10 9.37 14.12
CA ARG A 11 -7.22 10.72 14.69
C ARG A 11 -8.54 11.41 14.32
N TYR A 12 -9.13 11.05 13.18
CA TYR A 12 -10.43 11.60 12.78
C TYR A 12 -11.59 11.00 13.59
N CYS A 13 -11.47 9.76 14.06
CA CYS A 13 -12.51 9.07 14.84
C CYS A 13 -12.52 9.48 16.32
N PHE A 14 -11.47 10.14 16.82
CA PHE A 14 -11.33 10.51 18.22
C PHE A 14 -11.09 12.00 18.41
N SER A 15 -11.60 12.57 19.51
CA SER A 15 -11.23 13.91 19.92
C SER A 15 -9.73 13.99 20.25
N VAL A 16 -9.18 15.20 20.30
CA VAL A 16 -7.75 15.40 20.60
C VAL A 16 -7.36 14.79 21.95
N SER A 17 -8.21 14.92 22.96
CA SER A 17 -7.98 14.36 24.30
C SER A 17 -8.02 12.84 24.32
N GLN A 18 -8.99 12.24 23.61
CA GLN A 18 -9.09 10.79 23.49
C GLN A 18 -7.90 10.22 22.71
N PHE A 19 -7.50 10.86 21.61
CA PHE A 19 -6.34 10.41 20.84
C PHE A 19 -5.05 10.44 21.66
N LYS A 20 -4.87 11.49 22.48
CA LYS A 20 -3.73 11.57 23.40
C LYS A 20 -3.75 10.46 24.46
N ALA A 21 -4.92 10.18 25.04
CA ALA A 21 -5.08 9.06 25.99
C ALA A 21 -4.74 7.71 25.34
N LEU A 22 -5.16 7.49 24.09
CA LEU A 22 -4.80 6.28 23.32
C LEU A 22 -3.28 6.18 23.07
N GLU A 23 -2.60 7.29 22.82
CA GLU A 23 -1.14 7.33 22.67
C GLU A 23 -0.44 6.95 23.98
N GLU A 24 -0.86 7.55 25.09
CA GLU A 24 -0.34 7.27 26.43
C GLU A 24 -0.54 5.80 26.81
N GLU A 25 -1.73 5.26 26.61
CA GLU A 25 -2.08 3.86 26.86
C GLU A 25 -1.27 2.89 25.97
N ALA A 26 -1.08 3.22 24.70
CA ALA A 26 -0.26 2.42 23.81
C ALA A 26 1.21 2.40 24.25
N ILE A 27 1.74 3.51 24.75
CA ILE A 27 3.10 3.58 25.30
C ILE A 27 3.21 2.74 26.58
N GLU A 28 2.23 2.84 27.48
CA GLU A 28 2.23 2.07 28.72
C GLU A 28 2.19 0.56 28.47
N GLN A 29 1.36 0.15 27.53
CA GLN A 29 1.15 -1.28 27.26
C GLN A 29 2.26 -1.91 26.38
N PHE A 30 2.80 -1.19 25.41
CA PHE A 30 3.71 -1.72 24.38
C PHE A 30 5.09 -1.05 24.35
N GLY A 31 5.33 -0.08 25.26
CA GLY A 31 6.60 0.63 25.38
C GLY A 31 6.76 1.85 24.46
N GLU A 32 7.86 2.57 24.68
CA GLU A 32 8.20 3.74 23.89
C GLU A 32 8.21 3.44 22.38
N GLY A 33 7.60 4.31 21.59
CA GLY A 33 7.44 4.14 20.14
C GLY A 33 6.21 3.35 19.72
N ALA A 34 5.43 2.77 20.63
CA ALA A 34 4.16 2.10 20.33
C ALA A 34 3.16 3.04 19.66
N PHE A 35 3.13 4.32 20.07
CA PHE A 35 2.30 5.35 19.44
C PHE A 35 2.60 5.56 17.95
N ASN A 36 3.77 5.14 17.46
CA ASN A 36 4.16 5.17 16.06
C ASN A 36 3.75 3.92 15.28
N LYS A 37 3.17 2.92 15.94
CA LYS A 37 2.77 1.64 15.35
C LYS A 37 1.24 1.56 15.31
N PRO A 38 0.62 1.62 14.12
CA PRO A 38 -0.83 1.54 13.98
C PRO A 38 -1.43 0.31 14.66
N GLU A 39 -0.74 -0.83 14.59
CA GLU A 39 -1.16 -2.08 15.20
C GLU A 39 -1.26 -2.00 16.74
N CYS A 40 -0.40 -1.25 17.40
CA CYS A 40 -0.47 -1.04 18.85
C CYS A 40 -1.67 -0.18 19.21
N MET A 41 -1.87 0.93 18.48
CA MET A 41 -3.03 1.79 18.66
C MET A 41 -4.34 1.04 18.42
N MET A 42 -4.40 0.22 17.38
CA MET A 42 -5.59 -0.59 17.06
C MET A 42 -5.92 -1.59 18.17
N LYS A 43 -4.93 -2.19 18.83
CA LYS A 43 -5.16 -3.09 19.98
C LYS A 43 -5.76 -2.38 21.18
N VAL A 44 -5.30 -1.16 21.47
CA VAL A 44 -5.89 -0.33 22.54
C VAL A 44 -7.34 0.02 22.18
N ILE A 45 -7.58 0.45 20.94
CA ILE A 45 -8.92 0.81 20.47
C ILE A 45 -9.86 -0.42 20.49
N GLU A 46 -9.38 -1.60 20.12
CA GLU A 46 -10.16 -2.86 20.18
C GLU A 46 -10.64 -3.16 21.59
N ARG A 47 -9.77 -2.97 22.60
CA ARG A 47 -10.09 -3.22 24.01
C ARG A 47 -11.06 -2.17 24.57
N ASP A 48 -10.78 -0.88 24.36
CA ASP A 48 -11.41 0.21 25.09
C ASP A 48 -12.58 0.86 24.31
N HIS A 49 -12.56 0.76 22.98
CA HIS A 49 -13.53 1.36 22.07
C HIS A 49 -13.95 0.38 20.95
N PRO A 50 -14.59 -0.76 21.28
CA PRO A 50 -14.87 -1.82 20.32
C PRO A 50 -15.76 -1.41 19.14
N GLU A 51 -16.62 -0.42 19.31
CA GLU A 51 -17.46 0.10 18.22
C GLU A 51 -16.61 0.91 17.22
N SER A 52 -15.78 1.82 17.74
CA SER A 52 -14.83 2.59 16.91
C SER A 52 -13.83 1.67 16.22
N TYR A 53 -13.42 0.57 16.87
CA TYR A 53 -12.57 -0.45 16.26
C TYR A 53 -13.23 -1.09 15.03
N ARG A 54 -14.50 -1.48 15.14
CA ARG A 54 -15.24 -2.08 14.02
C ARG A 54 -15.38 -1.10 12.84
N GLU A 55 -15.67 0.16 13.14
CA GLU A 55 -15.78 1.21 12.13
C GLU A 55 -14.44 1.40 11.41
N LEU A 56 -13.35 1.56 12.16
CA LEU A 56 -12.00 1.67 11.62
C LEU A 56 -11.57 0.44 10.81
N GLN A 57 -11.89 -0.77 11.28
CA GLN A 57 -11.65 -2.02 10.55
C GLN A 57 -12.38 -2.04 9.21
N ASN A 58 -13.63 -1.65 9.17
CA ASN A 58 -14.41 -1.57 7.94
C ASN A 58 -13.81 -0.56 6.96
N ASP A 59 -13.43 0.61 7.46
CA ASP A 59 -12.76 1.64 6.67
C ASP A 59 -11.43 1.14 6.11
N PHE A 60 -10.59 0.50 6.94
CA PHE A 60 -9.30 -0.03 6.50
C PHE A 60 -9.45 -1.18 5.51
N ASN A 61 -10.46 -2.02 5.67
CA ASN A 61 -10.79 -3.07 4.71
C ASN A 61 -11.33 -2.52 3.38
N ALA A 62 -11.93 -1.32 3.41
CA ALA A 62 -12.37 -0.62 2.20
C ALA A 62 -11.20 0.04 1.45
N PHE A 63 -10.10 0.37 2.13
CA PHE A 63 -8.90 0.87 1.49
C PHE A 63 -8.17 -0.25 0.74
N ARG A 64 -8.11 -0.11 -0.57
CA ARG A 64 -7.33 -1.01 -1.42
C ARG A 64 -6.03 -0.33 -1.81
N PHE A 65 -4.98 -0.69 -1.11
CA PHE A 65 -3.64 -0.26 -1.49
C PHE A 65 -3.11 -1.16 -2.60
N ARG A 66 -2.53 -0.54 -3.62
CA ARG A 66 -1.88 -1.25 -4.72
C ARG A 66 -0.40 -0.88 -4.77
N LEU A 67 0.44 -1.88 -4.88
CA LEU A 67 1.88 -1.72 -4.98
C LEU A 67 2.34 -1.98 -6.41
N VAL A 68 3.03 -1.00 -6.98
CA VAL A 68 3.78 -1.14 -8.23
C VAL A 68 5.24 -0.89 -7.93
N ILE A 69 6.13 -1.79 -8.34
CA ILE A 69 7.57 -1.55 -8.30
C ILE A 69 7.96 -0.90 -9.63
N ASN A 70 8.42 0.34 -9.56
CA ASN A 70 8.84 1.08 -10.73
C ASN A 70 10.37 1.07 -10.89
N GLN A 71 10.86 1.21 -12.12
CA GLN A 71 12.28 1.25 -12.47
C GLN A 71 13.06 0.00 -12.03
N LEU A 72 12.44 -1.19 -12.14
CA LEU A 72 13.08 -2.44 -11.78
C LEU A 72 14.21 -2.75 -12.79
N HIS A 73 15.43 -2.86 -12.29
CA HIS A 73 16.58 -3.25 -13.09
C HIS A 73 16.67 -4.77 -13.24
N LYS A 74 17.40 -5.24 -14.27
CA LYS A 74 17.60 -6.68 -14.54
C LYS A 74 18.23 -7.47 -13.39
N ARG A 75 18.97 -6.77 -12.50
CA ARG A 75 19.63 -7.36 -11.32
C ARG A 75 18.73 -7.41 -10.09
N ASP A 76 17.59 -6.73 -10.15
CA ASP A 76 16.69 -6.65 -9.01
C ASP A 76 15.81 -7.89 -8.91
N ASN A 77 15.39 -8.18 -7.68
CA ASN A 77 14.54 -9.34 -7.44
C ASN A 77 13.11 -9.07 -7.91
N ALA A 78 12.66 -9.80 -8.92
CA ALA A 78 11.32 -9.66 -9.48
C ALA A 78 10.19 -9.93 -8.47
N VAL A 79 10.45 -10.66 -7.39
CA VAL A 79 9.47 -10.96 -6.32
C VAL A 79 9.51 -9.94 -5.17
N LEU A 80 10.31 -8.89 -5.28
CA LEU A 80 10.43 -7.84 -4.26
C LEU A 80 9.08 -7.26 -3.85
N GLY A 81 8.20 -6.99 -4.82
CA GLY A 81 6.87 -6.45 -4.57
C GLY A 81 6.01 -7.36 -3.68
N LEU A 82 6.06 -8.68 -3.92
CA LEU A 82 5.35 -9.66 -3.09
C LEU A 82 5.92 -9.72 -1.66
N HIS A 83 7.24 -9.63 -1.51
CA HIS A 83 7.87 -9.58 -0.19
C HIS A 83 7.47 -8.33 0.58
N ILE A 84 7.44 -7.17 -0.06
CA ILE A 84 6.99 -5.90 0.54
C ILE A 84 5.52 -6.03 0.99
N CYS A 85 4.63 -6.57 0.15
CA CYS A 85 3.23 -6.79 0.54
C CYS A 85 3.11 -7.64 1.80
N ARG A 86 3.83 -8.78 1.87
CA ARG A 86 3.83 -9.67 3.04
C ARG A 86 4.36 -8.99 4.31
N ILE A 87 5.40 -8.17 4.18
CA ILE A 87 5.96 -7.42 5.31
C ILE A 87 4.94 -6.40 5.83
N ILE A 88 4.29 -5.67 4.93
CA ILE A 88 3.29 -4.66 5.31
C ILE A 88 2.06 -5.35 5.94
N GLU A 89 1.58 -6.44 5.36
CA GLU A 89 0.48 -7.22 5.92
C GLU A 89 0.81 -7.72 7.33
N LYS A 90 2.01 -8.31 7.51
CA LYS A 90 2.47 -8.84 8.78
C LYS A 90 2.62 -7.76 9.88
N HIS A 91 3.16 -6.59 9.53
CA HIS A 91 3.53 -5.55 10.50
C HIS A 91 2.49 -4.44 10.65
N MET A 92 1.58 -4.32 9.71
CA MET A 92 0.58 -3.24 9.70
C MET A 92 -0.86 -3.75 9.60
N GLY A 93 -1.06 -5.05 9.42
CA GLY A 93 -2.38 -5.66 9.26
C GLY A 93 -3.12 -5.20 8.00
N LEU A 94 -2.37 -4.71 7.00
CA LEU A 94 -2.92 -4.10 5.78
C LEU A 94 -2.82 -5.03 4.61
N GLY A 95 -3.95 -5.31 4.00
CA GLY A 95 -3.99 -5.96 2.69
C GLY A 95 -3.47 -5.00 1.60
N ILE A 96 -2.33 -5.35 0.98
CA ILE A 96 -1.79 -4.66 -0.19
C ILE A 96 -1.77 -5.62 -1.37
N GLU A 97 -2.37 -5.20 -2.47
CA GLU A 97 -2.35 -5.94 -3.71
C GLU A 97 -1.10 -5.58 -4.52
N PHE A 98 -0.25 -6.57 -4.78
CA PHE A 98 0.86 -6.38 -5.72
C PHE A 98 0.31 -6.35 -7.15
N THR A 99 0.42 -5.20 -7.81
CA THR A 99 -0.15 -4.96 -9.13
C THR A 99 0.85 -5.28 -10.25
N GLY A 100 2.15 -5.14 -9.99
CA GLY A 100 3.16 -5.53 -10.97
C GLY A 100 4.46 -4.76 -10.87
N ASN A 101 5.40 -5.16 -11.72
CA ASN A 101 6.67 -4.49 -11.92
C ASN A 101 6.63 -3.68 -13.22
N VAL A 102 7.31 -2.55 -13.20
CA VAL A 102 7.64 -1.74 -14.36
C VAL A 102 9.15 -1.68 -14.47
N SER A 103 9.70 -2.28 -15.53
CA SER A 103 11.15 -2.33 -15.77
C SER A 103 11.71 -0.94 -16.07
N TYR A 104 12.98 -0.74 -15.69
CA TYR A 104 13.73 0.42 -16.13
C TYR A 104 13.90 0.38 -17.65
N ASP A 105 13.71 1.53 -18.32
CA ASP A 105 13.81 1.67 -19.77
C ASP A 105 14.30 3.09 -20.11
N ASP A 106 15.44 3.19 -20.75
CA ASP A 106 16.05 4.48 -21.14
C ASP A 106 15.15 5.29 -22.09
N HIS A 107 14.33 4.62 -22.90
CA HIS A 107 13.39 5.29 -23.80
C HIS A 107 12.31 6.11 -23.07
N VAL A 108 12.08 5.85 -21.78
CA VAL A 108 11.19 6.70 -20.96
C VAL A 108 11.78 8.09 -20.82
N HIS A 109 13.08 8.18 -20.55
CA HIS A 109 13.80 9.45 -20.48
C HIS A 109 13.78 10.17 -21.84
N ASP A 110 14.02 9.44 -22.91
CA ASP A 110 14.00 10.01 -24.28
C ASP A 110 12.63 10.59 -24.62
N ALA A 111 11.55 9.87 -24.28
CA ALA A 111 10.19 10.35 -24.51
C ALA A 111 9.89 11.64 -23.71
N ILE A 112 10.34 11.71 -22.45
CA ILE A 112 10.20 12.91 -21.61
C ILE A 112 10.94 14.08 -22.23
N CYS A 113 12.20 13.91 -22.66
CA CYS A 113 12.99 14.95 -23.29
C CYS A 113 12.37 15.45 -24.58
N GLN A 114 11.71 14.58 -25.34
CA GLN A 114 11.01 14.91 -26.58
C GLN A 114 9.58 15.42 -26.35
N GLN A 115 9.09 15.44 -25.10
CA GLN A 115 7.72 15.84 -24.72
C GLN A 115 6.64 15.03 -25.46
N VAL A 116 6.89 13.73 -25.64
CA VAL A 116 5.96 12.81 -26.30
C VAL A 116 5.53 11.71 -25.34
N SER A 117 4.36 11.09 -25.61
CA SER A 117 3.92 9.93 -24.84
C SER A 117 4.86 8.75 -25.10
N PHE A 118 5.41 8.17 -24.01
CA PHE A 118 6.24 6.96 -24.09
C PHE A 118 5.49 5.79 -24.74
N LEU A 119 4.22 5.58 -24.37
CA LEU A 119 3.41 4.47 -24.90
C LEU A 119 3.10 4.60 -26.39
N ASP A 120 3.06 5.83 -26.91
CA ASP A 120 2.83 6.09 -28.34
C ASP A 120 4.14 5.97 -29.14
N ARG A 121 5.23 6.49 -28.58
CA ARG A 121 6.53 6.50 -29.26
C ARG A 121 7.21 5.13 -29.26
N TYR A 122 7.09 4.40 -28.12
CA TYR A 122 7.76 3.11 -27.90
C TYR A 122 6.78 2.00 -27.50
N PRO A 123 5.73 1.73 -28.32
CA PRO A 123 4.59 0.88 -27.93
C PRO A 123 4.94 -0.60 -27.73
N TYR A 124 6.06 -1.05 -28.30
CA TYR A 124 6.45 -2.46 -28.34
C TYR A 124 7.56 -2.82 -27.33
N THR A 125 7.99 -1.88 -26.49
CA THR A 125 8.96 -2.19 -25.46
C THR A 125 8.33 -3.04 -24.35
N LYS A 126 9.17 -3.81 -23.64
CA LYS A 126 8.75 -4.59 -22.47
C LYS A 126 8.05 -3.68 -21.44
N THR A 127 8.64 -2.54 -21.16
CA THR A 127 8.14 -1.54 -20.21
C THR A 127 6.77 -0.99 -20.61
N ALA A 128 6.55 -0.74 -21.90
CA ALA A 128 5.23 -0.35 -22.41
C ALA A 128 4.17 -1.45 -22.19
N GLY A 129 4.55 -2.72 -22.38
CA GLY A 129 3.69 -3.87 -22.08
C GLY A 129 3.34 -3.97 -20.60
N GLU A 130 4.32 -3.80 -19.73
CA GLU A 130 4.17 -3.82 -18.27
C GLU A 130 3.27 -2.67 -17.78
N LEU A 131 3.48 -1.45 -18.26
CA LEU A 131 2.62 -0.29 -17.95
C LEU A 131 1.16 -0.52 -18.34
N ARG A 132 0.92 -1.10 -19.53
CA ARG A 132 -0.45 -1.46 -19.95
C ARG A 132 -1.05 -2.54 -19.07
N ALA A 133 -0.25 -3.52 -18.63
CA ALA A 133 -0.71 -4.57 -17.73
C ALA A 133 -1.10 -4.00 -16.37
N VAL A 134 -0.25 -3.17 -15.78
CA VAL A 134 -0.54 -2.43 -14.54
C VAL A 134 -1.80 -1.58 -14.70
N GLY A 135 -1.91 -0.80 -15.77
CA GLY A 135 -3.08 0.00 -16.07
C GLY A 135 -4.37 -0.81 -16.11
N ARG A 136 -4.37 -1.95 -16.82
CA ARG A 136 -5.53 -2.86 -16.85
C ARG A 136 -5.94 -3.33 -15.47
N GLN A 137 -4.99 -3.73 -14.62
CA GLN A 137 -5.28 -4.19 -13.25
C GLN A 137 -5.84 -3.07 -12.38
N ILE A 138 -5.34 -1.84 -12.52
CA ILE A 138 -5.83 -0.68 -11.76
C ILE A 138 -7.29 -0.36 -12.11
N PHE A 139 -7.65 -0.43 -13.39
CA PHE A 139 -8.97 -0.07 -13.88
C PHE A 139 -9.97 -1.23 -13.93
N GLN A 140 -9.55 -2.46 -13.62
CA GLN A 140 -10.50 -3.56 -13.47
C GLN A 140 -11.32 -3.38 -12.19
N PRO A 141 -12.67 -3.47 -12.24
CA PRO A 141 -13.48 -3.46 -11.03
C PRO A 141 -13.10 -4.65 -10.14
N ALA A 142 -13.02 -4.41 -8.84
CA ALA A 142 -12.69 -5.43 -7.85
C ALA A 142 -13.75 -6.55 -7.88
N GLY A 143 -13.45 -7.67 -8.51
CA GLY A 143 -14.39 -8.79 -8.65
C GLY A 143 -13.85 -10.00 -9.41
N ARG A 144 -12.70 -9.90 -10.06
CA ARG A 144 -12.06 -11.06 -10.70
C ARG A 144 -10.63 -11.23 -10.17
N GLN A 145 -10.51 -11.93 -9.06
CA GLN A 145 -9.28 -12.59 -8.68
C GLN A 145 -9.00 -13.69 -9.72
N LEU A 146 -8.29 -13.35 -10.77
CA LEU A 146 -7.63 -14.37 -11.59
C LEU A 146 -6.51 -14.92 -10.71
N MET A 147 -6.74 -16.12 -10.16
CA MET A 147 -5.67 -16.99 -9.70
C MET A 147 -4.76 -17.25 -10.90
N LEU A 148 -3.74 -16.44 -11.07
CA LEU A 148 -2.60 -16.82 -11.90
C LEU A 148 -1.78 -17.79 -11.05
N GLN A 149 -2.02 -19.07 -11.28
CA GLN A 149 -1.15 -20.16 -10.89
C GLN A 149 0.22 -19.90 -11.50
N TYR A 150 1.16 -19.55 -10.65
CA TYR A 150 2.57 -19.70 -11.00
C TYR A 150 2.94 -21.17 -10.76
N VAL A 151 2.96 -21.93 -11.83
CA VAL A 151 3.71 -23.18 -11.94
C VAL A 151 5.16 -22.84 -12.23
#